data_e1119b32b3ac6d05ec761b1c03922248
#
_entry.id   e1119b32b3ac6d05ec761b1c03922248
#
_cell.length_a   1.000
_cell.length_b   1.000
_cell.length_c   1.000
_cell.angle_alpha   90.00
_cell.angle_beta   90.00
_cell.angle_gamma   90.00
#
_symmetry.space_group_name_H-M   'P 1'
#
loop_
_entity.id
_entity.type
_entity.pdbx_description
1 polymer ?
#
loop_
_entity_poly.entity_id
_entity_poly.type
_entity_poly.pdbx_seq_one_letter_code
_entity_poly.pdbx_strand_id
1 'polypeptide(L)'
;MRVAHVITRLIVGGAQENTLASVLGLRGQAGLEVELLAGPTTGPEGSLEGRAREVPGLLTVVPSLVRAIHPWHDARAYLALRRHFHVRRPDLVHTHSGKAGILGRWAAHAAGVPLIVHTIHGPSFGPFQGALPNAVYRTAERWAGRMTTHFVVVAHAMRDQYLAAGIGRAEQYTRIWSGFPLEAYLTARPDPGFRARLGLGPEDVVVGKMARLFRLKGHDDLLAVAPGCGRCGRT
;
A
#
# COMPACT_ATOMS: atom_id res chain seq x y z
N MET A 1 21.66 -10.66 -3.40
CA MET A 1 21.23 -9.27 -3.23
C MET A 1 20.31 -9.19 -2.02
N ARG A 2 20.57 -8.25 -1.10
CA ARG A 2 19.75 -8.03 0.12
C ARG A 2 18.74 -6.93 -0.14
N VAL A 3 17.46 -7.24 0.06
CA VAL A 3 16.33 -6.33 -0.18
C VAL A 3 15.54 -6.12 1.10
N ALA A 4 15.41 -4.87 1.53
CA ALA A 4 14.61 -4.51 2.69
C ALA A 4 13.33 -3.78 2.24
N HIS A 5 12.17 -4.39 2.48
CA HIS A 5 10.88 -3.75 2.28
C HIS A 5 10.45 -3.00 3.54
N VAL A 6 9.82 -1.83 3.37
CA VAL A 6 9.32 -1.02 4.50
C VAL A 6 7.89 -0.59 4.26
N ILE A 7 7.01 -0.89 5.20
CA ILE A 7 5.60 -0.47 5.18
C ILE A 7 5.15 0.04 6.55
N THR A 8 4.19 0.97 6.59
CA THR A 8 3.77 1.57 7.87
C THR A 8 3.10 0.57 8.81
N ARG A 9 2.20 -0.28 8.31
CA ARG A 9 1.45 -1.29 9.07
C ARG A 9 1.08 -2.45 8.16
N LEU A 10 0.87 -3.62 8.74
CA LEU A 10 0.40 -4.83 8.04
C LEU A 10 -1.08 -5.13 8.36
N ILE A 11 -1.96 -4.13 8.20
CA ILE A 11 -3.42 -4.35 8.28
C ILE A 11 -3.92 -5.15 7.06
N VAL A 12 -5.10 -5.75 7.15
CA VAL A 12 -5.77 -6.32 5.99
C VAL A 12 -6.19 -5.21 5.05
N GLY A 13 -5.63 -5.18 3.84
CA GLY A 13 -5.89 -4.15 2.83
C GLY A 13 -4.99 -4.30 1.61
N GLY A 14 -5.47 -3.84 0.46
CA GLY A 14 -4.84 -4.13 -0.83
C GLY A 14 -3.36 -3.75 -0.96
N ALA A 15 -2.94 -2.62 -0.39
CA ALA A 15 -1.53 -2.21 -0.41
C ALA A 15 -0.66 -3.17 0.40
N GLN A 16 -1.14 -3.58 1.57
CA GLN A 16 -0.44 -4.47 2.49
C GLN A 16 -0.38 -5.90 1.96
N GLU A 17 -1.49 -6.40 1.42
CA GLU A 17 -1.54 -7.72 0.78
C GLU A 17 -0.62 -7.80 -0.42
N ASN A 18 -0.64 -6.77 -1.29
CA ASN A 18 0.27 -6.68 -2.42
C ASN A 18 1.74 -6.61 -1.97
N THR A 19 2.05 -5.83 -0.93
CA THR A 19 3.40 -5.76 -0.37
C THR A 19 3.85 -7.12 0.16
N LEU A 20 3.01 -7.78 0.95
CA LEU A 20 3.35 -9.09 1.53
C LEU A 20 3.50 -10.16 0.44
N ALA A 21 2.62 -10.18 -0.56
CA ALA A 21 2.72 -11.11 -1.70
C ALA A 21 4.03 -10.88 -2.47
N SER A 22 4.41 -9.63 -2.73
CA SER A 22 5.67 -9.28 -3.39
C SER A 22 6.89 -9.73 -2.58
N VAL A 23 6.88 -9.49 -1.27
CA VAL A 23 7.96 -9.89 -0.36
C VAL A 23 8.13 -11.41 -0.33
N LEU A 24 7.02 -12.14 -0.19
CA LEU A 24 7.04 -13.62 -0.18
C LEU A 24 7.51 -14.19 -1.52
N GLY A 25 7.02 -13.65 -2.63
CA GLY A 25 7.42 -14.07 -3.97
C GLY A 25 8.90 -13.81 -4.26
N LEU A 26 9.43 -12.64 -3.85
CA LEU A 26 10.83 -12.30 -4.01
C LEU A 26 11.74 -13.16 -3.13
N ARG A 27 11.31 -13.46 -1.89
CA ARG A 27 12.08 -14.32 -0.98
C ARG A 27 12.26 -15.74 -1.52
N GLY A 28 11.33 -16.23 -2.34
CA GLY A 28 11.44 -17.52 -3.02
C GLY A 28 12.43 -17.54 -4.18
N GLN A 29 12.97 -16.38 -4.60
CA GLN A 29 13.89 -16.31 -5.72
C GLN A 29 15.35 -16.55 -5.28
N ALA A 30 16.07 -17.36 -6.04
CA ALA A 30 17.47 -17.65 -5.77
C ALA A 30 18.32 -16.36 -5.80
N GLY A 31 19.22 -16.22 -4.83
CA GLY A 31 20.11 -15.06 -4.72
C GLY A 31 19.51 -13.80 -4.11
N LEU A 32 18.23 -13.84 -3.67
CA LEU A 32 17.59 -12.75 -2.94
C LEU A 32 17.45 -13.07 -1.45
N GLU A 33 17.98 -12.22 -0.61
CA GLU A 33 17.71 -12.18 0.84
C GLU A 33 16.74 -11.03 1.10
N VAL A 34 15.50 -11.36 1.44
CA VAL A 34 14.41 -10.37 1.55
C VAL A 34 13.93 -10.30 2.99
N GLU A 35 13.80 -9.07 3.51
CA GLU A 35 13.21 -8.79 4.82
C GLU A 35 12.09 -7.73 4.68
N LEU A 36 11.19 -7.71 5.67
CA LEU A 36 10.08 -6.77 5.76
C LEU A 36 10.12 -6.05 7.11
N LEU A 37 10.22 -4.73 7.06
CA LEU A 37 10.11 -3.87 8.23
C LEU A 37 8.72 -3.23 8.24
N ALA A 38 8.02 -3.35 9.37
CA ALA A 38 6.70 -2.73 9.54
C ALA A 38 6.57 -2.13 10.95
N GLY A 39 5.73 -1.13 11.08
CA GLY A 39 5.29 -0.67 12.40
C GLY A 39 4.25 -1.62 12.99
N PRO A 40 3.89 -1.44 14.27
CA PRO A 40 2.90 -2.27 14.94
C PRO A 40 1.54 -2.14 14.24
N THR A 41 0.88 -3.29 14.05
CA THR A 41 -0.44 -3.35 13.44
C THR A 41 -1.50 -3.29 14.53
N THR A 42 -2.18 -2.16 14.59
CA THR A 42 -3.31 -1.93 15.50
C THR A 42 -4.50 -1.42 14.71
N GLY A 43 -5.70 -1.78 15.13
CA GLY A 43 -6.95 -1.33 14.52
C GLY A 43 -7.90 -2.49 14.22
N PRO A 44 -9.17 -2.15 13.86
CA PRO A 44 -10.22 -3.13 13.60
C PRO A 44 -10.08 -3.84 12.24
N GLU A 45 -9.17 -3.38 11.39
CA GLU A 45 -9.04 -3.89 10.02
C GLU A 45 -8.42 -5.29 9.90
N GLY A 46 -8.03 -5.89 11.04
CA GLY A 46 -7.28 -7.16 11.06
C GLY A 46 -5.79 -6.98 10.78
N SER A 47 -5.03 -8.08 10.85
CA SER A 47 -3.57 -8.06 10.76
C SER A 47 -3.05 -9.15 9.84
N LEU A 48 -2.09 -8.79 8.99
CA LEU A 48 -1.30 -9.71 8.17
C LEU A 48 0.03 -10.11 8.83
N GLU A 49 0.31 -9.61 10.06
CA GLU A 49 1.56 -9.94 10.77
C GLU A 49 1.70 -11.45 11.02
N GLY A 50 0.59 -12.15 11.31
CA GLY A 50 0.59 -13.61 11.48
C GLY A 50 1.21 -14.30 10.28
N ARG A 51 0.71 -14.02 9.09
CA ARG A 51 1.22 -14.56 7.82
C ARG A 51 2.69 -14.20 7.56
N ALA A 52 3.09 -12.98 7.89
CA ALA A 52 4.49 -12.57 7.75
C ALA A 52 5.41 -13.30 8.74
N ARG A 53 4.92 -13.65 9.93
CA ARG A 53 5.67 -14.39 10.97
C ARG A 53 5.78 -15.89 10.69
N GLU A 54 4.92 -16.46 9.84
CA GLU A 54 5.03 -17.85 9.39
C GLU A 54 6.38 -18.12 8.68
N VAL A 55 7.00 -17.07 8.14
CA VAL A 55 8.32 -17.16 7.52
C VAL A 55 9.39 -16.65 8.50
N PRO A 56 10.24 -17.53 9.03
CA PRO A 56 11.24 -17.15 10.03
C PRO A 56 12.18 -16.04 9.51
N GLY A 57 12.38 -15.01 10.34
CA GLY A 57 13.29 -13.91 10.04
C GLY A 57 12.81 -12.94 8.96
N LEU A 58 11.56 -13.07 8.47
CA LEU A 58 11.01 -12.15 7.47
C LEU A 58 10.64 -10.79 8.06
N LEU A 59 9.89 -10.77 9.17
CA LEU A 59 9.31 -9.56 9.73
C LEU A 59 10.14 -8.98 10.89
N THR A 60 10.52 -7.72 10.74
CA THR A 60 11.06 -6.88 11.81
C THR A 60 10.05 -5.79 12.15
N VAL A 61 9.59 -5.75 13.41
CA VAL A 61 8.69 -4.69 13.86
C VAL A 61 9.49 -3.48 14.35
N VAL A 62 9.17 -2.30 13.84
CA VAL A 62 9.71 -1.01 14.25
C VAL A 62 8.66 -0.30 15.11
N PRO A 63 8.74 -0.34 16.46
CA PRO A 63 7.65 0.09 17.35
C PRO A 63 7.25 1.56 17.20
N SER A 64 8.18 2.41 16.78
CA SER A 64 7.96 3.84 16.59
C SER A 64 7.34 4.20 15.22
N LEU A 65 7.27 3.27 14.27
CA LEU A 65 6.68 3.50 12.95
C LEU A 65 5.15 3.40 13.02
N VAL A 66 4.51 4.39 13.62
CA VAL A 66 3.05 4.46 13.78
C VAL A 66 2.39 5.30 12.67
N ARG A 67 1.10 5.08 12.40
CA ARG A 67 0.37 5.78 11.32
C ARG A 67 0.23 7.27 11.56
N ALA A 68 -0.09 7.67 12.80
CA ALA A 68 -0.29 9.07 13.15
C ALA A 68 1.00 9.87 12.95
N ILE A 69 0.91 11.09 12.41
CA ILE A 69 2.04 12.02 12.36
C ILE A 69 2.33 12.48 13.79
N HIS A 70 3.52 12.20 14.26
CA HIS A 70 3.97 12.60 15.58
C HIS A 70 5.48 12.82 15.56
N PRO A 71 5.98 14.05 15.72
CA PRO A 71 7.39 14.38 15.50
C PRO A 71 8.37 13.47 16.25
N TRP A 72 8.07 13.14 17.49
CA TRP A 72 8.90 12.28 18.33
C TRP A 72 8.93 10.82 17.85
N HIS A 73 7.76 10.25 17.55
CA HIS A 73 7.69 8.88 16.99
C HIS A 73 8.34 8.82 15.63
N ASP A 74 8.16 9.84 14.79
CA ASP A 74 8.70 9.90 13.44
C ASP A 74 10.22 10.00 13.45
N ALA A 75 10.79 10.83 14.34
CA ALA A 75 12.23 10.90 14.54
C ALA A 75 12.81 9.55 15.04
N ARG A 76 12.14 8.89 15.99
CA ARG A 76 12.57 7.56 16.48
C ARG A 76 12.46 6.49 15.40
N ALA A 77 11.39 6.51 14.60
CA ALA A 77 11.23 5.58 13.48
C ALA A 77 12.33 5.79 12.43
N TYR A 78 12.60 7.03 12.06
CA TYR A 78 13.70 7.37 11.16
C TYR A 78 15.06 6.86 11.68
N LEU A 79 15.39 7.11 12.93
CA LEU A 79 16.66 6.68 13.53
C LEU A 79 16.76 5.14 13.60
N ALA A 80 15.65 4.47 13.96
CA ALA A 80 15.60 3.01 14.00
C ALA A 80 15.81 2.39 12.61
N LEU A 81 15.12 2.89 11.58
CA LEU A 81 15.27 2.46 10.20
C LEU A 81 16.69 2.73 9.69
N ARG A 82 17.23 3.94 9.93
CA ARG A 82 18.59 4.28 9.53
C ARG A 82 19.62 3.36 10.18
N ARG A 83 19.49 3.10 11.50
CA ARG A 83 20.38 2.16 12.20
C ARG A 83 20.28 0.76 11.62
N HIS A 84 19.07 0.29 11.36
CA HIS A 84 18.83 -1.02 10.77
C HIS A 84 19.53 -1.15 9.40
N PHE A 85 19.34 -0.19 8.51
CA PHE A 85 19.99 -0.20 7.19
C PHE A 85 21.51 -0.07 7.27
N HIS A 86 22.02 0.72 8.21
CA HIS A 86 23.47 0.83 8.42
C HIS A 86 24.10 -0.50 8.87
N VAL A 87 23.41 -1.25 9.73
CA VAL A 87 23.87 -2.56 10.22
C VAL A 87 23.66 -3.67 9.20
N ARG A 88 22.48 -3.76 8.61
CA ARG A 88 22.10 -4.83 7.66
C ARG A 88 22.67 -4.63 6.25
N ARG A 89 22.99 -3.39 5.90
CA ARG A 89 23.54 -2.98 4.59
C ARG A 89 22.76 -3.59 3.42
N PRO A 90 21.45 -3.31 3.28
CA PRO A 90 20.71 -3.79 2.12
C PRO A 90 21.24 -3.17 0.83
N ASP A 91 21.25 -3.93 -0.24
CA ASP A 91 21.56 -3.45 -1.59
C ASP A 91 20.43 -2.62 -2.17
N LEU A 92 19.18 -2.91 -1.72
CA LEU A 92 17.98 -2.19 -2.14
C LEU A 92 17.02 -2.03 -0.96
N VAL A 93 16.51 -0.80 -0.81
CA VAL A 93 15.36 -0.53 0.07
C VAL A 93 14.14 -0.24 -0.77
N HIS A 94 13.06 -1.00 -0.58
CA HIS A 94 11.80 -0.83 -1.26
C HIS A 94 10.73 -0.36 -0.26
N THR A 95 10.29 0.87 -0.40
CA THR A 95 9.33 1.49 0.54
C THR A 95 7.91 1.48 -0.02
N HIS A 96 6.92 1.34 0.88
CA HIS A 96 5.51 1.27 0.54
C HIS A 96 4.69 2.23 1.40
N SER A 97 3.65 2.86 0.83
CA SER A 97 2.74 3.79 1.51
C SER A 97 3.39 5.13 1.93
N GLY A 98 2.57 6.13 2.26
CA GLY A 98 3.03 7.50 2.46
C GLY A 98 4.09 7.66 3.56
N LYS A 99 3.75 7.35 4.84
CA LYS A 99 4.65 7.63 5.97
C LYS A 99 5.92 6.77 5.96
N ALA A 100 5.77 5.45 5.82
CA ALA A 100 6.92 4.54 5.70
C ALA A 100 7.72 4.84 4.42
N GLY A 101 7.01 5.26 3.35
CA GLY A 101 7.63 5.72 2.12
C GLY A 101 8.57 6.88 2.32
N ILE A 102 8.13 7.92 3.03
CA ILE A 102 8.94 9.12 3.28
C ILE A 102 10.10 8.81 4.23
N LEU A 103 9.80 8.31 5.43
CA LEU A 103 10.81 8.03 6.46
C LEU A 103 11.82 6.97 6.02
N GLY A 104 11.35 5.91 5.34
CA GLY A 104 12.18 4.82 4.84
C GLY A 104 13.17 5.29 3.76
N ARG A 105 12.73 6.13 2.81
CA ARG A 105 13.62 6.69 1.78
C ARG A 105 14.69 7.62 2.37
N TRP A 106 14.29 8.49 3.32
CA TRP A 106 15.25 9.35 4.02
C TRP A 106 16.26 8.53 4.84
N ALA A 107 15.80 7.49 5.54
CA ALA A 107 16.66 6.63 6.33
C ALA A 107 17.62 5.81 5.45
N ALA A 108 17.13 5.28 4.33
CA ALA A 108 17.93 4.52 3.37
C ALA A 108 19.02 5.41 2.72
N HIS A 109 18.65 6.60 2.28
CA HIS A 109 19.62 7.57 1.73
C HIS A 109 20.70 7.94 2.76
N ALA A 110 20.30 8.26 3.99
CA ALA A 110 21.22 8.61 5.07
C ALA A 110 22.10 7.43 5.54
N ALA A 111 21.69 6.20 5.26
CA ALA A 111 22.48 4.98 5.52
C ALA A 111 23.38 4.57 4.33
N GLY A 112 23.33 5.31 3.21
CA GLY A 112 24.13 5.02 2.01
C GLY A 112 23.62 3.83 1.19
N VAL A 113 22.32 3.50 1.26
CA VAL A 113 21.72 2.41 0.46
C VAL A 113 21.78 2.79 -1.03
N PRO A 114 22.34 1.95 -1.91
CA PRO A 114 22.57 2.32 -3.30
C PRO A 114 21.31 2.41 -4.14
N LEU A 115 20.31 1.54 -3.88
CA LEU A 115 19.07 1.51 -4.65
C LEU A 115 17.86 1.75 -3.73
N ILE A 116 17.09 2.78 -4.05
CA ILE A 116 15.89 3.16 -3.29
C ILE A 116 14.69 3.15 -4.22
N VAL A 117 13.79 2.19 -4.02
CA VAL A 117 12.55 2.02 -4.79
C VAL A 117 11.36 2.41 -3.93
N HIS A 118 10.35 3.00 -4.53
CA HIS A 118 9.10 3.34 -3.85
C HIS A 118 7.88 2.91 -4.64
N THR A 119 6.99 2.11 -4.04
CA THR A 119 5.69 1.78 -4.63
C THR A 119 4.60 2.70 -4.10
N ILE A 120 3.91 3.36 -5.04
CA ILE A 120 2.75 4.21 -4.80
C ILE A 120 1.50 3.35 -4.99
N HIS A 121 0.93 2.82 -3.87
CA HIS A 121 -0.33 2.06 -3.88
C HIS A 121 -1.56 2.95 -3.86
N GLY A 122 -1.39 4.20 -3.51
CA GLY A 122 -2.36 5.27 -3.48
C GLY A 122 -1.65 6.57 -3.12
N PRO A 123 -2.13 7.72 -3.60
CA PRO A 123 -1.44 8.98 -3.35
C PRO A 123 -1.45 9.33 -1.85
N SER A 124 -0.32 9.84 -1.37
CA SER A 124 -0.18 10.35 0.01
C SER A 124 -0.69 11.79 0.15
N PHE A 125 -0.97 12.46 -0.97
CA PHE A 125 -1.49 13.81 -1.05
C PHE A 125 -2.58 13.91 -2.13
N GLY A 126 -3.50 14.88 -2.00
CA GLY A 126 -4.60 15.06 -2.96
C GLY A 126 -5.78 15.83 -2.36
N PRO A 127 -6.84 16.05 -3.14
CA PRO A 127 -8.01 16.85 -2.72
C PRO A 127 -8.81 16.22 -1.57
N PHE A 128 -8.54 14.96 -1.23
CA PHE A 128 -9.15 14.27 -0.10
C PHE A 128 -8.58 14.67 1.27
N GLN A 129 -7.54 15.52 1.29
CA GLN A 129 -6.92 16.05 2.50
C GLN A 129 -7.17 17.56 2.61
N GLY A 130 -7.15 18.09 3.84
CA GLY A 130 -7.12 19.53 4.06
C GLY A 130 -5.86 20.18 3.47
N ALA A 131 -5.91 21.50 3.19
CA ALA A 131 -4.86 22.22 2.49
C ALA A 131 -3.47 22.09 3.17
N LEU A 132 -3.39 22.22 4.49
CA LEU A 132 -2.14 22.15 5.23
C LEU A 132 -1.52 20.73 5.22
N PRO A 133 -2.23 19.65 5.62
CA PRO A 133 -1.71 18.30 5.49
C PRO A 133 -1.31 17.96 4.06
N ASN A 134 -2.08 18.36 3.07
CA ASN A 134 -1.78 18.15 1.66
C ASN A 134 -0.45 18.79 1.25
N ALA A 135 -0.22 20.05 1.65
CA ALA A 135 1.03 20.76 1.38
C ALA A 135 2.24 20.09 2.06
N VAL A 136 2.08 19.66 3.32
CA VAL A 136 3.12 18.96 4.07
C VAL A 136 3.49 17.64 3.38
N TYR A 137 2.51 16.79 3.07
CA TYR A 137 2.78 15.53 2.39
C TYR A 137 3.40 15.72 1.01
N ARG A 138 2.88 16.65 0.21
CA ARG A 138 3.43 16.96 -1.12
C ARG A 138 4.88 17.44 -1.04
N THR A 139 5.21 18.28 -0.07
CA THR A 139 6.58 18.76 0.14
C THR A 139 7.50 17.61 0.58
N ALA A 140 7.08 16.81 1.55
CA ALA A 140 7.84 15.65 2.02
C ALA A 140 8.07 14.62 0.91
N GLU A 141 7.06 14.36 0.06
CA GLU A 141 7.19 13.49 -1.10
C GLU A 141 8.16 14.03 -2.16
N ARG A 142 8.17 15.34 -2.40
CA ARG A 142 9.15 15.97 -3.29
C ARG A 142 10.59 15.78 -2.79
N TRP A 143 10.80 15.98 -1.49
CA TRP A 143 12.13 15.76 -0.90
C TRP A 143 12.54 14.29 -0.95
N ALA A 144 11.67 13.38 -0.56
CA ALA A 144 11.94 11.95 -0.64
C ALA A 144 12.10 11.47 -2.09
N GLY A 145 11.39 12.08 -3.03
CA GLY A 145 11.49 11.80 -4.46
C GLY A 145 12.88 12.04 -5.05
N ARG A 146 13.61 13.04 -4.53
CA ARG A 146 14.99 13.32 -4.96
C ARG A 146 15.99 12.20 -4.63
N MET A 147 15.68 11.41 -3.62
CA MET A 147 16.48 10.28 -3.14
C MET A 147 16.02 8.94 -3.73
N THR A 148 14.93 8.94 -4.50
CA THR A 148 14.32 7.73 -5.04
C THR A 148 14.96 7.39 -6.38
N THR A 149 15.52 6.20 -6.49
CA THR A 149 16.08 5.68 -7.74
C THR A 149 14.97 5.36 -8.73
N HIS A 150 13.90 4.69 -8.26
CA HIS A 150 12.79 4.27 -9.11
C HIS A 150 11.46 4.24 -8.37
N PHE A 151 10.40 4.55 -9.10
CA PHE A 151 9.02 4.50 -8.60
C PHE A 151 8.25 3.37 -9.30
N VAL A 152 7.50 2.63 -8.52
CA VAL A 152 6.50 1.69 -9.01
C VAL A 152 5.11 2.29 -8.74
N VAL A 153 4.26 2.29 -9.75
CA VAL A 153 2.87 2.76 -9.64
C VAL A 153 1.90 1.66 -10.07
N VAL A 154 0.76 1.57 -9.41
CA VAL A 154 -0.28 0.59 -9.75
C VAL A 154 -1.26 1.11 -10.79
N ALA A 155 -1.23 2.41 -11.09
CA ALA A 155 -2.06 3.05 -12.12
C ALA A 155 -1.33 4.25 -12.74
N HIS A 156 -1.59 4.52 -14.02
CA HIS A 156 -1.01 5.69 -14.71
C HIS A 156 -1.40 7.02 -14.06
N ALA A 157 -2.65 7.16 -13.62
CA ALA A 157 -3.11 8.36 -12.95
C ALA A 157 -2.26 8.74 -11.72
N MET A 158 -1.69 7.76 -11.01
CA MET A 158 -0.79 8.03 -9.88
C MET A 158 0.55 8.59 -10.34
N ARG A 159 1.12 8.04 -11.42
CA ARG A 159 2.32 8.60 -12.04
C ARG A 159 2.08 10.04 -12.45
N ASP A 160 1.00 10.31 -13.16
CA ASP A 160 0.69 11.62 -13.71
C ASP A 160 0.47 12.65 -12.58
N GLN A 161 -0.20 12.26 -11.50
CA GLN A 161 -0.37 13.09 -10.32
C GLN A 161 0.97 13.44 -9.65
N TYR A 162 1.88 12.46 -9.53
CA TYR A 162 3.19 12.68 -8.90
C TYR A 162 4.10 13.53 -9.80
N LEU A 163 4.11 13.29 -11.11
CA LEU A 163 4.83 14.12 -12.08
C LEU A 163 4.33 15.57 -12.08
N ALA A 164 3.01 15.77 -12.09
CA ALA A 164 2.39 17.10 -11.98
C ALA A 164 2.74 17.79 -10.65
N ALA A 165 3.02 17.04 -9.60
CA ALA A 165 3.52 17.57 -8.34
C ALA A 165 5.04 17.83 -8.33
N GLY A 166 5.76 17.58 -9.42
CA GLY A 166 7.22 17.74 -9.50
C GLY A 166 8.00 16.69 -8.74
N ILE A 167 7.48 15.47 -8.67
CA ILE A 167 8.12 14.33 -7.98
C ILE A 167 8.65 13.36 -9.02
N GLY A 168 9.97 13.17 -9.05
CA GLY A 168 10.66 12.31 -10.00
C GLY A 168 10.61 12.79 -11.45
N ARG A 169 11.07 11.94 -12.36
CA ARG A 169 11.03 12.13 -13.82
C ARG A 169 10.33 10.92 -14.46
N ALA A 170 9.75 11.07 -15.63
CA ALA A 170 8.94 10.06 -16.30
C ALA A 170 9.65 8.69 -16.44
N GLU A 171 10.95 8.72 -16.72
CA GLU A 171 11.79 7.53 -16.90
C GLU A 171 12.00 6.73 -15.60
N GLN A 172 11.76 7.37 -14.46
CA GLN A 172 11.87 6.71 -13.15
C GLN A 172 10.60 5.94 -12.76
N TYR A 173 9.55 5.95 -13.58
CA TYR A 173 8.27 5.33 -13.25
C TYR A 173 8.01 4.08 -14.08
N THR A 174 7.74 2.96 -13.40
CA THR A 174 7.19 1.75 -14.02
C THR A 174 5.84 1.42 -13.42
N ARG A 175 4.86 1.15 -14.28
CA ARG A 175 3.56 0.63 -13.83
C ARG A 175 3.66 -0.88 -13.68
N ILE A 176 3.37 -1.36 -12.47
CA ILE A 176 3.22 -2.78 -12.15
C ILE A 176 1.85 -2.97 -11.51
N TRP A 177 1.01 -3.81 -12.11
CA TRP A 177 -0.30 -4.14 -11.55
C TRP A 177 -0.18 -4.81 -10.20
N SER A 178 -1.12 -4.52 -9.29
CA SER A 178 -1.19 -5.23 -8.01
C SER A 178 -1.42 -6.71 -8.25
N GLY A 179 -0.54 -7.55 -7.71
CA GLY A 179 -0.67 -9.00 -7.73
C GLY A 179 -1.56 -9.48 -6.58
N PHE A 180 -2.40 -10.47 -6.88
CA PHE A 180 -3.24 -11.16 -5.90
C PHE A 180 -3.13 -12.68 -6.13
N PRO A 181 -3.35 -13.51 -5.11
CA PRO A 181 -3.47 -14.95 -5.28
C PRO A 181 -4.78 -15.26 -6.02
N LEU A 182 -4.74 -15.31 -7.35
CA LEU A 182 -5.92 -15.41 -8.20
C LEU A 182 -6.60 -16.77 -8.12
N GLU A 183 -5.90 -17.83 -7.72
CA GLU A 183 -6.41 -19.21 -7.72
C GLU A 183 -7.73 -19.35 -6.96
N ALA A 184 -7.82 -18.77 -5.77
CA ALA A 184 -9.02 -18.80 -4.96
C ALA A 184 -10.23 -18.11 -5.63
N TYR A 185 -10.00 -17.12 -6.48
CA TYR A 185 -11.05 -16.42 -7.23
C TYR A 185 -11.43 -17.16 -8.51
N LEU A 186 -10.46 -17.74 -9.21
CA LEU A 186 -10.69 -18.47 -10.47
C LEU A 186 -11.39 -19.81 -10.23
N THR A 187 -11.18 -20.43 -9.08
CA THR A 187 -11.78 -21.71 -8.69
C THR A 187 -13.03 -21.57 -7.85
N ALA A 188 -13.38 -20.34 -7.44
CA ALA A 188 -14.59 -20.07 -6.66
C ALA A 188 -15.85 -20.49 -7.41
N ARG A 189 -16.72 -21.20 -6.73
CA ARG A 189 -18.04 -21.58 -7.26
C ARG A 189 -19.12 -20.68 -6.62
N PRO A 190 -20.15 -20.31 -7.39
CA PRO A 190 -21.29 -19.60 -6.82
C PRO A 190 -21.93 -20.43 -5.70
N ASP A 191 -22.27 -19.77 -4.60
CA ASP A 191 -23.10 -20.38 -3.56
C ASP A 191 -24.56 -20.42 -4.04
N PRO A 192 -25.14 -21.62 -4.27
CA PRO A 192 -26.47 -21.73 -4.83
C PRO A 192 -27.57 -21.16 -3.92
N GLY A 193 -27.31 -21.08 -2.60
CA GLY A 193 -28.23 -20.51 -1.63
C GLY A 193 -28.13 -19.00 -1.44
N PHE A 194 -27.13 -18.35 -2.03
CA PHE A 194 -26.83 -16.93 -1.78
C PHE A 194 -28.01 -16.01 -2.15
N ARG A 195 -28.56 -16.19 -3.35
CA ARG A 195 -29.69 -15.38 -3.83
C ARG A 195 -30.94 -15.59 -2.97
N ALA A 196 -31.26 -16.84 -2.63
CA ALA A 196 -32.42 -17.18 -1.81
C ALA A 196 -32.32 -16.55 -0.41
N ARG A 197 -31.15 -16.57 0.21
CA ARG A 197 -30.91 -15.90 1.52
C ARG A 197 -31.13 -14.39 1.50
N LEU A 198 -30.96 -13.76 0.34
CA LEU A 198 -31.24 -12.34 0.15
C LEU A 198 -32.61 -12.03 -0.38
N GLY A 199 -33.50 -13.04 -0.58
CA GLY A 199 -34.84 -12.88 -1.13
C GLY A 199 -34.87 -12.47 -2.61
N LEU A 200 -33.76 -12.79 -3.36
CA LEU A 200 -33.61 -12.40 -4.77
C LEU A 200 -34.09 -13.50 -5.70
N GLY A 201 -34.85 -13.09 -6.70
CA GLY A 201 -35.29 -13.95 -7.81
C GLY A 201 -34.19 -14.17 -8.87
N PRO A 202 -34.43 -15.10 -9.83
CA PRO A 202 -33.41 -15.39 -10.88
C PRO A 202 -33.13 -14.18 -11.79
N GLU A 203 -34.12 -13.31 -12.03
CA GLU A 203 -34.05 -12.15 -12.91
C GLU A 203 -33.54 -10.88 -12.23
N ASP A 204 -33.36 -10.90 -10.91
CA ASP A 204 -32.91 -9.71 -10.20
C ASP A 204 -31.45 -9.41 -10.53
N VAL A 205 -31.16 -8.16 -10.90
CA VAL A 205 -29.79 -7.68 -11.09
C VAL A 205 -29.19 -7.33 -9.75
N VAL A 206 -28.07 -7.96 -9.42
CA VAL A 206 -27.35 -7.76 -8.16
C VAL A 206 -26.13 -6.91 -8.38
N VAL A 207 -26.09 -5.73 -7.79
CA VAL A 207 -24.91 -4.87 -7.75
C VAL A 207 -24.25 -5.01 -6.38
N GLY A 208 -23.08 -5.66 -6.35
CA GLY A 208 -22.31 -5.87 -5.12
C GLY A 208 -21.12 -4.92 -5.03
N LYS A 209 -20.88 -4.36 -3.85
CA LYS A 209 -19.67 -3.58 -3.56
C LYS A 209 -19.02 -4.07 -2.28
N MET A 210 -17.78 -4.56 -2.41
CA MET A 210 -16.97 -4.99 -1.28
C MET A 210 -15.87 -3.97 -1.04
N ALA A 211 -15.98 -3.18 0.02
CA ALA A 211 -14.98 -2.20 0.41
C ALA A 211 -15.11 -1.84 1.89
N ARG A 212 -14.05 -1.28 2.49
CA ARG A 212 -14.16 -0.70 3.84
C ARG A 212 -15.19 0.44 3.83
N LEU A 213 -15.94 0.60 4.91
CA LEU A 213 -16.84 1.74 5.10
C LEU A 213 -15.99 3.01 5.33
N PHE A 214 -15.55 3.58 4.26
CA PHE A 214 -14.68 4.75 4.23
C PHE A 214 -15.11 5.69 3.11
N ARG A 215 -15.22 6.99 3.41
CA ARG A 215 -15.77 8.00 2.49
C ARG A 215 -15.20 7.94 1.06
N LEU A 216 -13.87 7.77 0.93
CA LEU A 216 -13.20 7.69 -0.37
C LEU A 216 -13.53 6.40 -1.17
N LYS A 217 -14.35 5.51 -0.64
CA LYS A 217 -14.80 4.32 -1.35
C LYS A 217 -16.09 4.54 -2.15
N GLY A 218 -16.66 5.75 -2.11
CA GLY A 218 -17.82 6.12 -2.91
C GLY A 218 -19.08 5.29 -2.59
N HIS A 219 -19.32 4.97 -1.31
CA HIS A 219 -20.54 4.29 -0.90
C HIS A 219 -21.77 5.18 -1.11
N ASP A 220 -21.62 6.47 -0.76
CA ASP A 220 -22.67 7.46 -0.91
C ASP A 220 -23.02 7.67 -2.40
N ASP A 221 -22.00 7.66 -3.28
CA ASP A 221 -22.20 7.77 -4.74
C ASP A 221 -23.00 6.58 -5.27
N LEU A 222 -22.67 5.34 -4.82
CA LEU A 222 -23.44 4.15 -5.20
C LEU A 222 -24.88 4.23 -4.74
N LEU A 223 -25.11 4.63 -3.48
CA LEU A 223 -26.47 4.78 -2.93
C LEU A 223 -27.27 5.87 -3.63
N ALA A 224 -26.62 6.95 -4.04
CA ALA A 224 -27.26 8.05 -4.76
C ALA A 224 -27.75 7.66 -6.16
N VAL A 225 -27.01 6.78 -6.87
CA VAL A 225 -27.40 6.34 -8.23
C VAL A 225 -28.30 5.11 -8.23
N ALA A 226 -28.31 4.30 -7.16
CA ALA A 226 -29.09 3.06 -7.07
C ALA A 226 -30.59 3.24 -7.35
N PRO A 227 -31.30 4.30 -6.87
CA PRO A 227 -32.71 4.52 -7.18
C PRO A 227 -32.98 4.75 -8.66
N GLY A 228 -32.01 5.26 -9.42
CA GLY A 228 -32.13 5.48 -10.87
C GLY A 228 -32.03 4.20 -11.70
N CYS A 229 -31.30 3.20 -11.20
CA CYS A 229 -31.10 1.93 -11.91
C CYS A 229 -32.38 1.08 -12.00
N GLY A 230 -33.33 1.24 -11.04
CA GLY A 230 -34.60 0.51 -11.04
C GLY A 230 -35.64 1.01 -12.05
N ARG A 231 -35.39 2.15 -12.72
CA ARG A 231 -36.34 2.72 -13.71
C ARG A 231 -35.98 2.33 -15.15
N CYS A 232 -34.83 1.80 -15.41
CA CYS A 232 -34.43 1.37 -16.77
C CYS A 232 -34.95 -0.02 -17.19
N GLY A 233 -35.64 -0.73 -16.34
CA GLY A 233 -36.05 -2.12 -16.55
C GLY A 233 -37.56 -2.41 -16.57
N ARG A 234 -38.40 -1.41 -16.79
CA ARG A 234 -39.86 -1.64 -17.02
C ARG A 234 -40.32 -0.83 -18.22
N THR A 235 -40.07 -1.34 -19.36
CA THR A 235 -40.89 -1.13 -20.57
C THR A 235 -41.19 -2.48 -21.19
#